data_20bbbb0f4c9f9656c8cb6fa90e2b0391
#
_entry.id   20bbbb0f4c9f9656c8cb6fa90e2b0391
#
_cell.length_a   1.000
_cell.length_b   1.000
_cell.length_c   1.000
_cell.angle_alpha   90.00
_cell.angle_beta   90.00
_cell.angle_gamma   90.00
#
_symmetry.space_group_name_H-M   'P 1'
#
loop_
_entity.id
_entity.type
_entity.pdbx_description
1 polymer ?
#
loop_
_entity_poly.entity_id
_entity_poly.type
_entity_poly.pdbx_seq_one_letter_code
_entity_poly.pdbx_strand_id
1 'polypeptide(L)'
;MKLTTLLVCDAGLDKRQTIEDLIHSQPSLALVSTVSGSMAREQIGSLHPKLVWIELSPAPVRGLSLLAELRETFPQLYFFVSYEVPDPELIRTAYRLGASDFLDAERWRTDLPAAVQSIQLKH
;
A
#
# COMPACT_ATOMS: atom_id res chain seq x y z
N MET A 1 14.82 -5.28 11.47
CA MET A 1 13.58 -6.03 11.32
C MET A 1 12.87 -5.64 10.05
N LYS A 2 12.35 -6.61 9.29
CA LYS A 2 11.62 -6.33 8.06
C LYS A 2 10.13 -6.25 8.33
N LEU A 3 9.46 -5.34 7.62
CA LEU A 3 8.01 -5.23 7.65
C LEU A 3 7.44 -6.17 6.58
N THR A 4 6.71 -7.18 7.01
CA THR A 4 6.02 -8.07 6.06
C THR A 4 4.94 -7.27 5.35
N THR A 5 4.99 -7.27 4.01
CA THR A 5 4.19 -6.39 3.16
C THR A 5 3.31 -7.20 2.22
N LEU A 6 2.02 -6.88 2.20
CA LEU A 6 1.09 -7.42 1.22
C LEU A 6 0.79 -6.32 0.21
N LEU A 7 0.97 -6.62 -1.08
CA LEU A 7 0.61 -5.71 -2.16
C LEU A 7 -0.79 -6.06 -2.67
N VAL A 8 -1.66 -5.08 -2.71
CA VAL A 8 -3.00 -5.21 -3.30
C VAL A 8 -2.99 -4.43 -4.60
N CYS A 9 -3.09 -5.12 -5.72
CA CYS A 9 -2.96 -4.51 -7.03
C CYS A 9 -3.89 -5.18 -8.04
N ASP A 10 -4.85 -4.40 -8.56
CA ASP A 10 -5.75 -4.84 -9.63
C ASP A 10 -5.34 -4.26 -10.98
N ALA A 11 -4.25 -3.51 -11.03
CA ALA A 11 -3.70 -2.97 -12.27
C ALA A 11 -2.99 -4.06 -13.07
N GLY A 12 -2.65 -3.74 -14.31
CA GLY A 12 -2.01 -4.69 -15.19
C GLY A 12 -0.63 -5.15 -14.72
N LEU A 13 -0.12 -6.18 -15.37
CA LEU A 13 1.12 -6.85 -14.98
C LEU A 13 2.32 -5.90 -14.91
N ASP A 14 2.42 -4.95 -15.83
CA ASP A 14 3.54 -4.02 -15.87
C ASP A 14 3.60 -3.15 -14.60
N LYS A 15 2.47 -2.61 -14.18
CA LYS A 15 2.41 -1.81 -12.98
C LYS A 15 2.67 -2.65 -11.74
N ARG A 16 2.08 -3.82 -11.68
CA ARG A 16 2.30 -4.76 -10.60
C ARG A 16 3.79 -5.08 -10.45
N GLN A 17 4.46 -5.39 -11.55
CA GLN A 17 5.88 -5.72 -11.53
C GLN A 17 6.71 -4.52 -11.07
N THR A 18 6.38 -3.32 -11.54
CA THR A 18 7.09 -2.12 -11.15
C THR A 18 7.00 -1.89 -9.64
N ILE A 19 5.83 -2.07 -9.07
CA ILE A 19 5.64 -1.89 -7.62
C ILE A 19 6.34 -2.99 -6.83
N GLU A 20 6.27 -4.24 -7.30
CA GLU A 20 6.98 -5.35 -6.65
C GLU A 20 8.48 -5.09 -6.63
N ASP A 21 9.04 -4.63 -7.74
CA ASP A 21 10.46 -4.29 -7.82
C ASP A 21 10.83 -3.17 -6.85
N LEU A 22 9.95 -2.18 -6.75
CA LEU A 22 10.14 -1.06 -5.84
C LEU A 22 10.16 -1.54 -4.38
N ILE A 23 9.23 -2.43 -4.01
CA ILE A 23 9.20 -3.02 -2.68
C ILE A 23 10.49 -3.82 -2.42
N HIS A 24 10.91 -4.62 -3.41
CA HIS A 24 12.13 -5.42 -3.27
C HIS A 24 13.39 -4.57 -3.15
N SER A 25 13.36 -3.32 -3.62
CA SER A 25 14.50 -2.41 -3.50
C SER A 25 14.69 -1.91 -2.06
N GLN A 26 13.72 -2.12 -1.18
CA GLN A 26 13.78 -1.65 0.20
C GLN A 26 14.16 -2.80 1.13
N PRO A 27 15.36 -2.73 1.75
CA PRO A 27 15.82 -3.83 2.61
C PRO A 27 14.93 -4.03 3.84
N SER A 28 14.17 -3.01 4.22
CA SER A 28 13.27 -3.07 5.39
C SER A 28 11.90 -3.65 5.08
N LEU A 29 11.60 -3.94 3.81
CA LEU A 29 10.31 -4.52 3.42
C LEU A 29 10.50 -5.95 2.95
N ALA A 30 9.56 -6.82 3.30
CA ALA A 30 9.53 -8.20 2.82
C ALA A 30 8.16 -8.45 2.18
N LEU A 31 8.11 -8.48 0.85
CA LEU A 31 6.88 -8.75 0.14
C LEU A 31 6.47 -10.20 0.35
N VAL A 32 5.30 -10.43 0.95
CA VAL A 32 4.83 -11.79 1.23
C VAL A 32 3.87 -12.29 0.17
N SER A 33 3.12 -11.42 -0.49
CA SER A 33 2.25 -11.80 -1.59
C SER A 33 1.74 -10.57 -2.32
N THR A 34 1.24 -10.77 -3.55
CA THR A 34 0.51 -9.77 -4.32
C THR A 34 -0.85 -10.35 -4.64
N VAL A 35 -1.92 -9.64 -4.29
CA VAL A 35 -3.28 -10.14 -4.45
C VAL A 35 -4.17 -9.07 -5.06
N SER A 36 -5.34 -9.50 -5.56
CA SER A 36 -6.38 -8.56 -6.01
C SER A 36 -7.11 -7.98 -4.81
N GLY A 37 -7.84 -6.90 -5.03
CA GLY A 37 -8.63 -6.28 -3.97
C GLY A 37 -9.67 -7.23 -3.39
N SER A 38 -10.25 -8.10 -4.21
CA SER A 38 -11.26 -9.06 -3.77
C SER A 38 -10.70 -10.12 -2.81
N MET A 39 -9.38 -10.33 -2.81
CA MET A 39 -8.73 -11.32 -1.95
C MET A 39 -8.01 -10.70 -0.76
N ALA A 40 -7.96 -9.37 -0.70
CA ALA A 40 -7.14 -8.66 0.28
C ALA A 40 -7.51 -9.03 1.72
N ARG A 41 -8.78 -8.96 2.06
CA ARG A 41 -9.24 -9.21 3.42
C ARG A 41 -8.87 -10.62 3.89
N GLU A 42 -9.12 -11.62 3.06
CA GLU A 42 -8.80 -13.00 3.37
C GLU A 42 -7.30 -13.21 3.54
N GLN A 43 -6.51 -12.65 2.65
CA GLN A 43 -5.06 -12.83 2.69
C GLN A 43 -4.42 -12.10 3.87
N ILE A 44 -4.95 -10.95 4.26
CA ILE A 44 -4.48 -10.26 5.46
C ILE A 44 -4.73 -11.14 6.69
N GLY A 45 -5.91 -11.74 6.78
CA GLY A 45 -6.24 -12.64 7.88
C GLY A 45 -5.36 -13.89 7.92
N SER A 46 -4.90 -14.35 6.77
CA SER A 46 -4.07 -15.55 6.68
C SER A 46 -2.59 -15.26 6.87
N LEU A 47 -2.09 -14.18 6.26
CA LEU A 47 -0.65 -13.90 6.23
C LEU A 47 -0.17 -12.96 7.34
N HIS A 48 -1.07 -12.24 7.97
CA HIS A 48 -0.77 -11.30 9.07
C HIS A 48 0.37 -10.32 8.72
N PRO A 49 0.26 -9.58 7.58
CA PRO A 49 1.30 -8.60 7.23
C PRO A 49 1.30 -7.44 8.21
N LYS A 50 2.39 -6.69 8.25
CA LYS A 50 2.50 -5.48 9.05
C LYS A 50 2.10 -4.25 8.23
N LEU A 51 2.34 -4.32 6.93
CA LEU A 51 2.07 -3.23 5.98
C LEU A 51 1.25 -3.76 4.83
N VAL A 52 0.22 -3.01 4.44
CA VAL A 52 -0.58 -3.30 3.25
C VAL A 52 -0.40 -2.12 2.29
N TRP A 53 0.00 -2.41 1.05
CA TRP A 53 0.19 -1.41 0.01
C TRP A 53 -0.94 -1.57 -0.99
N ILE A 54 -1.77 -0.55 -1.15
CA ILE A 54 -2.91 -0.57 -2.06
C ILE A 54 -2.63 0.34 -3.25
N GLU A 55 -2.53 -0.24 -4.46
CA GLU A 55 -2.44 0.54 -5.69
C GLU A 55 -3.87 0.89 -6.13
N LEU A 56 -4.13 2.17 -6.34
CA LEU A 56 -5.50 2.64 -6.64
C LEU A 56 -5.92 2.42 -8.10
N SER A 57 -4.97 2.25 -9.03
CA SER A 57 -5.32 1.98 -10.43
C SER A 57 -5.92 0.60 -10.58
N PRO A 58 -6.87 0.37 -11.47
CA PRO A 58 -7.49 1.32 -12.39
C PRO A 58 -8.74 2.00 -11.81
N ALA A 59 -9.15 1.67 -10.59
CA ALA A 59 -10.40 2.16 -10.03
C ALA A 59 -10.16 2.81 -8.66
N PRO A 60 -9.75 4.11 -8.63
CA PRO A 60 -9.39 4.76 -7.36
C PRO A 60 -10.48 4.74 -6.30
N VAL A 61 -11.74 4.95 -6.70
CA VAL A 61 -12.85 4.94 -5.72
C VAL A 61 -12.97 3.59 -5.04
N ARG A 62 -12.83 2.52 -5.81
CA ARG A 62 -12.89 1.17 -5.26
C ARG A 62 -11.72 0.89 -4.32
N GLY A 63 -10.53 1.35 -4.70
CA GLY A 63 -9.34 1.20 -3.86
C GLY A 63 -9.45 1.95 -2.54
N LEU A 64 -10.01 3.16 -2.57
CA LEU A 64 -10.24 3.93 -1.35
C LEU A 64 -11.30 3.30 -0.46
N SER A 65 -12.35 2.73 -1.06
CA SER A 65 -13.37 2.00 -0.30
C SER A 65 -12.77 0.78 0.39
N LEU A 66 -11.88 0.09 -0.30
CA LEU A 66 -11.18 -1.06 0.28
C LEU A 66 -10.30 -0.62 1.45
N LEU A 67 -9.57 0.49 1.29
CA LEU A 67 -8.76 1.04 2.38
C LEU A 67 -9.59 1.29 3.63
N ALA A 68 -10.76 1.94 3.47
CA ALA A 68 -11.62 2.24 4.59
C ALA A 68 -12.09 0.96 5.29
N GLU A 69 -12.49 -0.04 4.52
CA GLU A 69 -12.92 -1.33 5.05
C GLU A 69 -11.81 -2.05 5.81
N LEU A 70 -10.62 -2.12 5.20
CA LEU A 70 -9.49 -2.81 5.81
C LEU A 70 -8.98 -2.08 7.06
N ARG A 71 -8.99 -0.75 7.04
CA ARG A 71 -8.58 0.03 8.19
C ARG A 71 -9.49 -0.21 9.38
N GLU A 72 -10.78 -0.34 9.13
CA GLU A 72 -11.75 -0.63 10.18
C GLU A 72 -11.58 -2.05 10.71
N THR A 73 -11.39 -3.01 9.82
CA THR A 73 -11.26 -4.43 10.18
C THR A 73 -9.93 -4.74 10.86
N PHE A 74 -8.85 -4.08 10.43
CA PHE A 74 -7.49 -4.35 10.89
C PHE A 74 -6.82 -3.04 11.35
N PRO A 75 -7.25 -2.46 12.47
CA PRO A 75 -6.77 -1.13 12.88
C PRO A 75 -5.29 -1.05 13.24
N GLN A 76 -4.64 -2.20 13.46
CA GLN A 76 -3.23 -2.22 13.83
C GLN A 76 -2.28 -2.16 12.63
N LEU A 77 -2.79 -2.31 11.42
CA LEU A 77 -1.95 -2.34 10.22
C LEU A 77 -1.58 -0.93 9.75
N TYR A 78 -0.42 -0.85 9.08
CA TYR A 78 -0.05 0.35 8.34
C TYR A 78 -0.48 0.18 6.89
N PHE A 79 -0.90 1.27 6.26
CA PHE A 79 -1.37 1.25 4.88
C PHE A 79 -0.62 2.28 4.05
N PHE A 80 0.04 1.84 2.98
CA PHE A 80 0.51 2.73 1.92
C PHE A 80 -0.51 2.69 0.79
N VAL A 81 -0.73 3.83 0.17
CA VAL A 81 -1.61 3.96 -0.98
C VAL A 81 -0.79 4.55 -2.12
N SER A 82 -0.92 4.01 -3.32
CA SER A 82 -0.20 4.54 -4.47
C SER A 82 -1.13 4.80 -5.63
N TYR A 83 -0.73 5.75 -6.49
CA TYR A 83 -1.46 6.10 -7.69
C TYR A 83 -0.50 6.72 -8.70
N GLU A 84 -0.96 6.83 -9.95
CA GLU A 84 -0.11 7.31 -11.04
C GLU A 84 0.27 8.78 -10.88
N VAL A 85 -0.64 9.61 -10.37
CA VAL A 85 -0.44 11.05 -10.27
C VAL A 85 -0.71 11.55 -8.84
N PRO A 86 -0.10 12.67 -8.44
CA PRO A 86 -0.34 13.27 -7.12
C PRO A 86 -1.63 14.11 -7.11
N ASP A 87 -2.77 13.45 -7.21
CA ASP A 87 -4.07 14.12 -7.18
C ASP A 87 -4.41 14.57 -5.76
N PRO A 88 -4.52 15.88 -5.49
CA PRO A 88 -4.74 16.38 -4.13
C PRO A 88 -5.99 15.83 -3.44
N GLU A 89 -7.07 15.62 -4.19
CA GLU A 89 -8.30 15.08 -3.60
C GLU A 89 -8.13 13.62 -3.18
N LEU A 90 -7.48 12.83 -4.03
CA LEU A 90 -7.21 11.44 -3.69
C LEU A 90 -6.26 11.34 -2.50
N ILE A 91 -5.23 12.18 -2.46
CA ILE A 91 -4.27 12.19 -1.37
C ILE A 91 -4.97 12.52 -0.05
N ARG A 92 -5.76 13.58 -0.04
CA ARG A 92 -6.50 13.98 1.16
C ARG A 92 -7.44 12.90 1.63
N THR A 93 -8.18 12.30 0.71
CA THR A 93 -9.13 11.24 1.04
C THR A 93 -8.41 10.00 1.58
N ALA A 94 -7.29 9.62 0.98
CA ALA A 94 -6.51 8.47 1.43
C ALA A 94 -6.04 8.66 2.88
N TYR A 95 -5.48 9.82 3.21
CA TYR A 95 -5.04 10.10 4.58
C TYR A 95 -6.21 10.09 5.56
N ARG A 96 -7.33 10.68 5.17
CA ARG A 96 -8.53 10.71 6.02
C ARG A 96 -9.04 9.29 6.29
N LEU A 97 -8.91 8.39 5.33
CA LEU A 97 -9.38 7.01 5.47
C LEU A 97 -8.37 6.10 6.16
N GLY A 98 -7.20 6.61 6.52
CA GLY A 98 -6.26 5.86 7.33
C GLY A 98 -4.94 5.48 6.68
N ALA A 99 -4.63 6.02 5.50
CA ALA A 99 -3.32 5.76 4.89
C ALA A 99 -2.21 6.37 5.74
N SER A 100 -1.13 5.63 5.91
CA SER A 100 0.08 6.13 6.57
C SER A 100 0.86 7.02 5.63
N ASP A 101 0.81 6.73 4.33
CA ASP A 101 1.49 7.54 3.33
C ASP A 101 0.86 7.33 1.96
N PHE A 102 1.03 8.31 1.08
CA PHE A 102 0.55 8.27 -0.30
C PHE A 102 1.77 8.41 -1.23
N LEU A 103 1.92 7.46 -2.13
CA LEU A 103 3.10 7.37 -3.00
C LEU A 103 2.66 7.49 -4.46
N ASP A 104 2.98 8.60 -5.11
CA ASP A 104 2.66 8.75 -6.52
C ASP A 104 3.80 8.24 -7.40
N ALA A 105 3.47 7.78 -8.60
CA ALA A 105 4.43 7.14 -9.48
C ALA A 105 5.56 8.08 -9.96
N GLU A 106 5.37 9.38 -9.88
CA GLU A 106 6.39 10.33 -10.27
C GLU A 106 7.49 10.44 -9.22
N ARG A 107 7.18 10.17 -7.95
CA ARG A 107 8.10 10.40 -6.84
C ARG A 107 8.31 9.21 -5.92
N TRP A 108 7.65 8.09 -6.14
CA TRP A 108 7.69 6.99 -5.18
C TRP A 108 9.09 6.43 -4.93
N ARG A 109 9.98 6.46 -5.93
CA ARG A 109 11.36 5.98 -5.72
C ARG A 109 12.11 6.85 -4.71
N THR A 110 11.83 8.15 -4.73
CA THR A 110 12.43 9.10 -3.81
C THR A 110 11.75 9.07 -2.44
N ASP A 111 10.41 8.94 -2.43
CA ASP A 111 9.63 9.08 -1.21
C ASP A 111 9.55 7.79 -0.38
N LEU A 112 9.69 6.63 -1.02
CA LEU A 112 9.49 5.36 -0.33
C LEU A 112 10.43 5.14 0.87
N PRO A 113 11.73 5.41 0.78
CA PRO A 113 12.60 5.20 1.95
C PRO A 113 12.16 5.98 3.18
N ALA A 114 11.75 7.23 3.00
CA ALA A 114 11.28 8.06 4.12
C ALA A 114 9.96 7.54 4.69
N ALA A 115 9.07 7.07 3.82
CA ALA A 115 7.79 6.51 4.25
C ALA A 115 8.00 5.25 5.10
N VAL A 116 8.91 4.38 4.67
CA VAL A 116 9.24 3.16 5.41
C VAL A 116 9.86 3.52 6.76
N GLN A 117 10.80 4.46 6.77
CA GLN A 117 11.45 4.90 7.99
C GLN A 117 10.43 5.46 8.98
N SER A 118 9.46 6.22 8.50
CA SER A 118 8.41 6.79 9.34
C SER A 118 7.63 5.71 10.09
N ILE A 119 7.32 4.59 9.42
CA ILE A 119 6.65 3.46 10.06
C ILE A 119 7.56 2.80 11.10
N GLN A 120 8.82 2.61 10.76
CA GLN A 120 9.76 1.95 11.66
C GLN A 120 9.97 2.74 12.95
N LEU A 121 9.94 4.07 12.87
CA LEU A 121 10.07 4.91 14.05
C LEU A 121 8.87 4.82 14.98
N LYS A 122 7.69 4.42 14.45
CA LYS A 122 6.48 4.23 15.27
C LYS A 122 6.42 2.86 15.92
N HIS A 123 7.24 1.97 15.45
CA HIS A 123 7.32 0.63 16.02
C HIS A 123 8.21 0.68 17.25
#